data_00393f95a4b0213137a89684f4769902
#
_entry.id   00393f95a4b0213137a89684f4769902
#
_cell.length_a   1.000
_cell.length_b   1.000
_cell.length_c   1.000
_cell.angle_alpha   90.00
_cell.angle_beta   90.00
_cell.angle_gamma   90.00
#
_symmetry.space_group_name_H-M   'P 1'
#
loop_
_entity.id
_entity.type
_entity.pdbx_description
1 polymer ?
#
loop_
_entity_poly.entity_id
_entity_poly.type
_entity_poly.pdbx_seq_one_letter_code
_entity_poly.pdbx_strand_id
1 'polypeptide(L)'
;MPTPFDIISGALKDIGALEAGEVPTADAAQDALNMLNLLVDQWSNENMMVFNIQEIIFNVIPGQVQYTIGPNHTTPNFIGAQYTGSISGNILTVTAISSGAVVVNQYLNGTGITEGTKIISTLTGAGGNVNEVGTYLLNITYPTGVASQLIQAYYAKPLNINSAYVRINTSQSSGSPILTGGIDYPIGVLALENYNSIGLKTLNGPWPKALYFNANEDSGNVFLWPNPSQGEVHMFAETLFRNYTSLYDDATLPQGYTAALRWCLAEHLMPMYGKSNPALLGMVSTFAKEAKATLKSTNMSPMRVSRYQDALLMSRAKDAGWILTGGFTQ
;
A
#
# COMPACT_ATOMS: atom_id res chain seq x y z
N MET A 1 -11.68 -14.92 -10.86
CA MET A 1 -10.26 -14.73 -10.50
C MET A 1 -9.82 -15.95 -9.71
N PRO A 2 -8.53 -16.30 -9.67
CA PRO A 2 -8.10 -17.41 -8.83
C PRO A 2 -8.40 -17.10 -7.37
N THR A 3 -8.84 -18.10 -6.63
CA THR A 3 -9.08 -18.00 -5.19
C THR A 3 -7.92 -18.66 -4.43
N PRO A 4 -7.70 -18.36 -3.14
CA PRO A 4 -6.78 -19.14 -2.29
C PRO A 4 -7.05 -20.62 -2.34
N PHE A 5 -8.33 -21.02 -2.40
CA PHE A 5 -8.74 -22.41 -2.54
C PHE A 5 -8.20 -23.08 -3.82
N ASP A 6 -8.21 -22.35 -4.95
CA ASP A 6 -7.67 -22.88 -6.22
C ASP A 6 -6.15 -23.08 -6.15
N ILE A 7 -5.44 -22.13 -5.51
CA ILE A 7 -3.99 -22.20 -5.31
C ILE A 7 -3.64 -23.39 -4.41
N ILE A 8 -4.35 -23.53 -3.28
CA ILE A 8 -4.15 -24.61 -2.29
C ILE A 8 -4.45 -25.96 -2.91
N SER A 9 -5.61 -26.11 -3.57
CA SER A 9 -5.99 -27.35 -4.22
C SER A 9 -4.97 -27.75 -5.29
N GLY A 10 -4.47 -26.77 -6.04
CA GLY A 10 -3.40 -26.99 -7.01
C GLY A 10 -2.11 -27.45 -6.36
N ALA A 11 -1.65 -26.80 -5.30
CA ALA A 11 -0.43 -27.15 -4.58
C ALA A 11 -0.49 -28.56 -3.98
N LEU A 12 -1.64 -28.94 -3.37
CA LEU A 12 -1.86 -30.27 -2.81
C LEU A 12 -1.86 -31.37 -3.87
N LYS A 13 -2.38 -31.09 -5.07
CA LYS A 13 -2.31 -32.01 -6.22
C LYS A 13 -0.88 -32.16 -6.74
N ASP A 14 -0.11 -31.08 -6.79
CA ASP A 14 1.29 -31.09 -7.27
C ASP A 14 2.20 -31.94 -6.38
N ILE A 15 1.92 -32.03 -5.08
CA ILE A 15 2.64 -32.91 -4.15
C ILE A 15 2.05 -34.33 -4.06
N GLY A 16 0.95 -34.62 -4.79
CA GLY A 16 0.29 -35.89 -4.75
C GLY A 16 -0.45 -36.21 -3.42
N ALA A 17 -0.78 -35.16 -2.65
CA ALA A 17 -1.61 -35.31 -1.44
C ALA A 17 -3.08 -35.46 -1.78
N LEU A 18 -3.52 -34.94 -2.94
CA LEU A 18 -4.86 -35.07 -3.51
C LEU A 18 -4.78 -35.70 -4.89
N GLU A 19 -5.75 -36.54 -5.20
CA GLU A 19 -5.94 -37.09 -6.55
C GLU A 19 -6.64 -36.08 -7.49
N ALA A 20 -6.54 -36.33 -8.78
CA ALA A 20 -7.22 -35.52 -9.78
C ALA A 20 -8.75 -35.61 -9.58
N GLY A 21 -9.40 -34.48 -9.31
CA GLY A 21 -10.84 -34.42 -9.03
C GLY A 21 -11.21 -34.40 -7.56
N GLU A 22 -10.29 -34.66 -6.65
CA GLU A 22 -10.52 -34.53 -5.21
C GLU A 22 -10.49 -33.07 -4.76
N VAL A 23 -11.22 -32.86 -3.66
CA VAL A 23 -11.30 -31.57 -2.96
C VAL A 23 -10.64 -31.75 -1.59
N PRO A 24 -9.81 -30.77 -1.12
CA PRO A 24 -9.19 -30.86 0.19
C PRO A 24 -10.25 -30.88 1.29
N THR A 25 -9.97 -31.56 2.39
CA THR A 25 -10.80 -31.49 3.60
C THR A 25 -10.71 -30.07 4.20
N ALA A 26 -11.73 -29.69 4.99
CA ALA A 26 -11.78 -28.36 5.58
C ALA A 26 -10.53 -28.07 6.44
N ASP A 27 -10.09 -29.05 7.23
CA ASP A 27 -8.89 -28.91 8.09
C ASP A 27 -7.63 -28.75 7.25
N ALA A 28 -7.45 -29.58 6.23
CA ALA A 28 -6.29 -29.49 5.32
C ALA A 28 -6.27 -28.17 4.55
N ALA A 29 -7.43 -27.66 4.15
CA ALA A 29 -7.54 -26.37 3.47
C ALA A 29 -7.19 -25.19 4.41
N GLN A 30 -7.60 -25.28 5.69
CA GLN A 30 -7.29 -24.26 6.68
C GLN A 30 -5.81 -24.24 7.06
N ASP A 31 -5.19 -25.39 7.24
CA ASP A 31 -3.74 -25.49 7.50
C ASP A 31 -2.93 -24.95 6.32
N ALA A 32 -3.33 -25.30 5.10
CA ALA A 32 -2.69 -24.78 3.90
C ALA A 32 -2.92 -23.27 3.70
N LEU A 33 -4.08 -22.72 4.13
CA LEU A 33 -4.33 -21.27 4.13
C LEU A 33 -3.39 -20.54 5.09
N ASN A 34 -3.18 -21.09 6.28
CA ASN A 34 -2.23 -20.53 7.24
C ASN A 34 -0.80 -20.53 6.66
N MET A 35 -0.40 -21.62 6.00
CA MET A 35 0.91 -21.70 5.34
C MET A 35 1.02 -20.72 4.15
N LEU A 36 -0.05 -20.53 3.38
CA LEU A 36 -0.10 -19.56 2.30
C LEU A 36 0.09 -18.14 2.83
N ASN A 37 -0.56 -17.79 3.93
CA ASN A 37 -0.40 -16.48 4.56
C ASN A 37 1.03 -16.25 5.06
N LEU A 38 1.67 -17.25 5.69
CA LEU A 38 3.07 -17.16 6.09
C LEU A 38 4.01 -16.97 4.88
N LEU A 39 3.73 -17.64 3.76
CA LEU A 39 4.49 -17.46 2.53
C LEU A 39 4.32 -16.05 1.95
N VAL A 40 3.11 -15.52 1.97
CA VAL A 40 2.80 -14.14 1.53
C VAL A 40 3.51 -13.12 2.42
N ASP A 41 3.53 -13.31 3.73
CA ASP A 41 4.26 -12.46 4.67
C ASP A 41 5.78 -12.50 4.41
N GLN A 42 6.33 -13.69 4.16
CA GLN A 42 7.74 -13.83 3.79
C GLN A 42 8.05 -13.08 2.50
N TRP A 43 7.20 -13.21 1.48
CA TRP A 43 7.39 -12.53 0.20
C TRP A 43 7.28 -11.01 0.31
N SER A 44 6.44 -10.51 1.23
CA SER A 44 6.36 -9.08 1.55
C SER A 44 7.71 -8.54 2.03
N ASN A 45 8.43 -9.31 2.84
CA ASN A 45 9.75 -8.91 3.35
C ASN A 45 10.87 -9.08 2.31
N GLU A 46 10.70 -9.96 1.33
CA GLU A 46 11.70 -10.20 0.28
C GLU A 46 11.68 -9.17 -0.87
N ASN A 47 10.91 -8.10 -0.77
CA ASN A 47 10.75 -7.08 -1.82
C ASN A 47 10.29 -7.67 -3.18
N MET A 48 9.54 -8.78 -3.13
CA MET A 48 9.03 -9.44 -4.35
C MET A 48 7.80 -8.73 -4.95
N MET A 49 7.43 -7.56 -4.40
CA MET A 49 6.12 -6.96 -4.56
C MET A 49 6.16 -5.54 -5.13
N VAL A 50 6.92 -5.35 -6.20
CA VAL A 50 7.02 -4.06 -6.90
C VAL A 50 5.65 -3.50 -7.35
N PHE A 51 4.64 -4.36 -7.46
CA PHE A 51 3.31 -3.96 -7.92
C PHE A 51 2.37 -3.48 -6.79
N ASN A 52 2.80 -3.56 -5.54
CA ASN A 52 1.99 -3.08 -4.42
C ASN A 52 2.39 -1.68 -3.94
N ILE A 53 2.71 -0.82 -4.92
CA ILE A 53 2.95 0.60 -4.67
C ILE A 53 1.59 1.29 -4.64
N GLN A 54 1.24 1.83 -3.48
CA GLN A 54 0.03 2.60 -3.29
C GLN A 54 0.37 4.09 -3.24
N GLU A 55 -0.37 4.90 -3.98
CA GLU A 55 -0.34 6.34 -3.81
C GLU A 55 -1.18 6.72 -2.60
N ILE A 56 -0.56 7.42 -1.65
CA ILE A 56 -1.18 7.91 -0.43
C ILE A 56 -1.23 9.43 -0.51
N ILE A 57 -2.44 9.98 -0.43
CA ILE A 57 -2.67 11.40 -0.60
C ILE A 57 -3.22 11.97 0.69
N PHE A 58 -2.66 13.08 1.16
CA PHE A 58 -3.19 13.81 2.31
C PHE A 58 -2.87 15.30 2.24
N ASN A 59 -3.77 16.11 2.79
CA ASN A 59 -3.58 17.54 2.92
C ASN A 59 -2.70 17.86 4.13
N VAL A 60 -1.78 18.79 3.97
CA VAL A 60 -0.97 19.26 5.09
C VAL A 60 -1.79 20.16 6.02
N ILE A 61 -1.52 20.01 7.31
CA ILE A 61 -2.06 20.90 8.34
C ILE A 61 -0.99 21.94 8.66
N PRO A 62 -1.28 23.25 8.56
CA PRO A 62 -0.29 24.30 8.79
C PRO A 62 0.43 24.14 10.14
N GLY A 63 1.76 24.13 10.11
CA GLY A 63 2.60 23.98 11.31
C GLY A 63 2.72 22.56 11.87
N GLN A 64 2.08 21.58 11.25
CA GLN A 64 2.16 20.18 11.67
C GLN A 64 3.41 19.50 11.14
N VAL A 65 4.21 18.96 12.07
CA VAL A 65 5.49 18.28 11.75
C VAL A 65 5.31 16.80 11.46
N GLN A 66 4.44 16.15 12.24
CA GLN A 66 4.29 14.69 12.29
C GLN A 66 2.88 14.29 11.92
N TYR A 67 2.79 13.28 11.07
CA TYR A 67 1.56 12.61 10.67
C TYR A 67 1.67 11.13 10.96
N THR A 68 0.56 10.49 11.33
CA THR A 68 0.52 9.05 11.61
C THR A 68 -0.25 8.33 10.52
N ILE A 69 0.28 7.20 10.04
CA ILE A 69 -0.34 6.33 9.04
C ILE A 69 -0.49 4.91 9.60
N GLY A 70 -1.60 4.26 9.32
CA GLY A 70 -1.88 2.90 9.79
C GLY A 70 -3.17 2.81 10.59
N PRO A 71 -3.45 1.66 11.21
CA PRO A 71 -4.73 1.38 11.88
C PRO A 71 -4.95 2.15 13.19
N ASN A 72 -3.93 2.74 13.77
CA ASN A 72 -4.04 3.48 15.04
C ASN A 72 -4.52 4.92 14.79
N HIS A 73 -5.79 5.20 15.08
CA HIS A 73 -6.46 6.48 14.81
C HIS A 73 -6.58 7.42 16.02
N THR A 74 -5.91 7.13 17.12
CA THR A 74 -6.03 7.93 18.34
C THR A 74 -5.35 9.29 18.26
N THR A 75 -4.52 9.50 17.23
CA THR A 75 -3.83 10.77 17.01
C THR A 75 -4.64 11.67 16.06
N PRO A 76 -4.79 12.97 16.35
CA PRO A 76 -5.56 13.89 15.51
C PRO A 76 -4.97 14.10 14.10
N ASN A 77 -3.76 13.64 13.86
CA ASN A 77 -2.97 13.87 12.64
C ASN A 77 -2.77 12.58 11.83
N PHE A 78 -3.71 11.65 11.87
CA PHE A 78 -3.56 10.45 11.07
C PHE A 78 -3.81 10.73 9.57
N ILE A 79 -3.12 9.99 8.73
CA ILE A 79 -3.31 10.02 7.29
C ILE A 79 -4.45 9.08 6.93
N GLY A 80 -5.59 9.65 6.60
CA GLY A 80 -6.81 8.92 6.31
C GLY A 80 -8.01 9.84 6.21
N ALA A 81 -9.21 9.30 6.38
CA ALA A 81 -10.46 10.06 6.34
C ALA A 81 -11.38 9.69 7.52
N GLN A 82 -12.21 10.65 7.91
CA GLN A 82 -13.34 10.43 8.82
C GLN A 82 -14.61 10.92 8.13
N TYR A 83 -15.64 10.09 8.11
CA TYR A 83 -16.91 10.41 7.47
C TYR A 83 -18.07 9.69 8.12
N THR A 84 -19.26 10.25 7.97
CA THR A 84 -20.51 9.60 8.36
C THR A 84 -21.04 8.79 7.19
N GLY A 85 -21.33 7.52 7.44
CA GLY A 85 -21.83 6.64 6.39
C GLY A 85 -22.53 5.40 6.95
N SER A 86 -23.20 4.68 6.07
CA SER A 86 -23.86 3.41 6.35
C SER A 86 -23.45 2.36 5.31
N ILE A 87 -23.54 1.08 5.67
CA ILE A 87 -23.22 -0.02 4.75
C ILE A 87 -24.48 -0.87 4.55
N SER A 88 -24.82 -1.14 3.29
CA SER A 88 -25.88 -2.06 2.91
C SER A 88 -25.37 -3.05 1.86
N GLY A 89 -25.40 -4.33 2.21
CA GLY A 89 -24.73 -5.35 1.38
C GLY A 89 -23.23 -5.06 1.30
N ASN A 90 -22.71 -4.88 0.09
CA ASN A 90 -21.32 -4.51 -0.16
C ASN A 90 -21.16 -3.03 -0.60
N ILE A 91 -22.17 -2.20 -0.33
CA ILE A 91 -22.16 -0.78 -0.72
C ILE A 91 -22.05 0.08 0.53
N LEU A 92 -21.01 0.88 0.59
CA LEU A 92 -20.85 1.97 1.56
C LEU A 92 -21.48 3.24 0.98
N THR A 93 -22.38 3.86 1.72
CA THR A 93 -22.95 5.17 1.40
C THR A 93 -22.39 6.21 2.36
N VAL A 94 -21.60 7.14 1.84
CA VAL A 94 -21.03 8.28 2.59
C VAL A 94 -21.95 9.47 2.46
N THR A 95 -22.41 10.00 3.59
CA THR A 95 -23.36 11.12 3.64
C THR A 95 -22.72 12.44 4.04
N ALA A 96 -21.63 12.41 4.81
CA ALA A 96 -20.89 13.61 5.21
C ALA A 96 -19.42 13.24 5.47
N ILE A 97 -18.50 14.13 5.09
CA ILE A 97 -17.06 13.97 5.34
C ILE A 97 -16.65 14.95 6.44
N SER A 98 -16.06 14.43 7.51
CA SER A 98 -15.59 15.22 8.66
C SER A 98 -14.14 15.67 8.47
N SER A 99 -13.29 14.79 7.90
CA SER A 99 -11.89 15.11 7.59
C SER A 99 -11.31 14.13 6.57
N GLY A 100 -10.28 14.57 5.86
CA GLY A 100 -9.55 13.76 4.88
C GLY A 100 -10.33 13.46 3.61
N ALA A 101 -9.85 12.48 2.86
CA ALA A 101 -10.38 12.07 1.56
C ALA A 101 -10.82 10.61 1.56
N VAL A 102 -11.98 10.31 1.00
CA VAL A 102 -12.40 8.92 0.77
C VAL A 102 -11.77 8.44 -0.53
N VAL A 103 -10.85 7.51 -0.44
CA VAL A 103 -10.06 7.00 -1.58
C VAL A 103 -10.17 5.49 -1.66
N VAL A 104 -10.10 4.96 -2.87
CA VAL A 104 -9.98 3.51 -3.12
C VAL A 104 -8.74 2.96 -2.40
N ASN A 105 -8.83 1.74 -1.93
CA ASN A 105 -7.82 1.05 -1.15
C ASN A 105 -7.69 1.45 0.34
N GLN A 106 -8.52 2.35 0.84
CA GLN A 106 -8.61 2.58 2.29
C GLN A 106 -9.34 1.44 3.00
N TYR A 107 -8.87 1.11 4.19
CA TYR A 107 -9.51 0.19 5.13
C TYR A 107 -10.47 0.95 6.03
N LEU A 108 -11.57 0.30 6.40
CA LEU A 108 -12.62 0.88 7.22
C LEU A 108 -12.57 0.36 8.65
N ASN A 109 -12.80 1.27 9.60
CA ASN A 109 -12.97 0.95 11.01
C ASN A 109 -14.22 1.64 11.55
N GLY A 110 -15.03 0.90 12.29
CA GLY A 110 -16.27 1.38 12.91
C GLY A 110 -17.03 0.25 13.60
N THR A 111 -18.05 0.60 14.36
CA THR A 111 -18.85 -0.40 15.08
C THR A 111 -19.57 -1.32 14.10
N GLY A 112 -19.39 -2.64 14.24
CA GLY A 112 -20.01 -3.62 13.34
C GLY A 112 -19.36 -3.72 11.95
N ILE A 113 -18.23 -3.05 11.73
CA ILE A 113 -17.42 -3.20 10.53
C ILE A 113 -16.36 -4.29 10.80
N THR A 114 -16.33 -5.29 9.94
CA THR A 114 -15.36 -6.40 10.02
C THR A 114 -13.96 -5.90 9.68
N GLU A 115 -12.97 -6.32 10.43
CA GLU A 115 -11.57 -6.02 10.14
C GLU A 115 -11.20 -6.48 8.72
N GLY A 116 -10.41 -5.68 8.02
CA GLY A 116 -10.02 -5.93 6.63
C GLY A 116 -11.06 -5.49 5.60
N THR A 117 -12.17 -4.86 6.01
CA THR A 117 -13.09 -4.20 5.07
C THR A 117 -12.37 -3.07 4.35
N LYS A 118 -12.45 -3.09 3.02
CA LYS A 118 -11.69 -2.19 2.14
C LYS A 118 -12.58 -1.63 1.04
N ILE A 119 -12.35 -0.37 0.67
CA ILE A 119 -12.97 0.25 -0.50
C ILE A 119 -12.29 -0.27 -1.77
N ILE A 120 -13.06 -0.88 -2.68
CA ILE A 120 -12.55 -1.43 -3.95
C ILE A 120 -12.69 -0.40 -5.08
N SER A 121 -13.85 0.26 -5.17
CA SER A 121 -14.15 1.21 -6.24
C SER A 121 -15.19 2.23 -5.82
N THR A 122 -15.26 3.34 -6.52
CA THR A 122 -16.35 4.31 -6.48
C THR A 122 -17.51 3.89 -7.37
N LEU A 123 -18.74 4.04 -6.90
CA LEU A 123 -19.96 3.70 -7.67
C LEU A 123 -20.70 4.94 -8.17
N THR A 124 -21.19 5.81 -7.28
CA THR A 124 -21.95 7.00 -7.66
C THR A 124 -21.63 8.18 -6.73
N GLY A 125 -21.87 9.41 -7.22
CA GLY A 125 -21.79 10.65 -6.44
C GLY A 125 -20.46 11.37 -6.54
N ALA A 126 -19.38 10.65 -6.56
CA ALA A 126 -18.07 11.23 -6.81
C ALA A 126 -17.76 11.09 -8.30
N GLY A 127 -17.70 12.15 -9.05
CA GLY A 127 -17.31 12.17 -10.46
C GLY A 127 -15.85 11.74 -10.70
N GLY A 128 -15.36 10.74 -9.95
CA GLY A 128 -13.96 10.33 -9.89
C GLY A 128 -13.12 11.23 -8.99
N ASN A 129 -13.75 12.18 -8.31
CA ASN A 129 -13.07 13.12 -7.43
C ASN A 129 -12.93 12.53 -6.02
N VAL A 130 -11.77 12.66 -5.48
CA VAL A 130 -11.44 12.38 -4.09
C VAL A 130 -12.21 13.39 -3.22
N ASN A 131 -12.88 12.95 -2.14
CA ASN A 131 -13.63 13.78 -1.17
C ASN A 131 -15.11 14.07 -1.45
N GLU A 132 -15.78 13.34 -2.29
CA GLU A 132 -17.22 13.57 -2.47
C GLU A 132 -18.05 12.55 -1.68
N VAL A 133 -19.18 13.02 -1.13
CA VAL A 133 -20.24 12.15 -0.62
C VAL A 133 -20.76 11.29 -1.78
N GLY A 134 -20.95 10.01 -1.53
CA GLY A 134 -21.32 9.09 -2.60
C GLY A 134 -21.36 7.64 -2.14
N THR A 135 -21.41 6.73 -3.09
CA THR A 135 -21.44 5.30 -2.84
C THR A 135 -20.17 4.63 -3.33
N TYR A 136 -19.70 3.67 -2.54
CA TYR A 136 -18.44 2.96 -2.74
C TYR A 136 -18.67 1.46 -2.61
N LEU A 137 -17.98 0.68 -3.43
CA LEU A 137 -18.00 -0.78 -3.38
C LEU A 137 -16.98 -1.28 -2.37
N LEU A 138 -17.41 -2.21 -1.52
CA LEU A 138 -16.56 -2.87 -0.52
C LEU A 138 -16.21 -4.30 -0.94
N ASN A 139 -15.09 -4.81 -0.40
CA ASN A 139 -14.65 -6.18 -0.60
C ASN A 139 -15.45 -7.22 0.22
N ILE A 140 -16.17 -6.79 1.25
CA ILE A 140 -16.95 -7.65 2.15
C ILE A 140 -18.43 -7.27 2.04
N THR A 141 -19.29 -8.29 2.03
CA THR A 141 -20.75 -8.12 2.01
C THR A 141 -21.32 -8.21 3.44
N TYR A 142 -22.16 -7.28 3.82
CA TYR A 142 -22.81 -7.19 5.13
C TYR A 142 -24.30 -7.56 5.01
N PRO A 143 -24.71 -8.79 5.33
CA PRO A 143 -26.10 -9.23 5.19
C PRO A 143 -27.09 -8.41 6.01
N THR A 144 -26.71 -8.00 7.21
CA THR A 144 -27.54 -7.20 8.12
C THR A 144 -27.34 -5.69 7.95
N GLY A 145 -26.38 -5.28 7.11
CA GLY A 145 -25.99 -3.89 6.98
C GLY A 145 -25.33 -3.30 8.24
N VAL A 146 -24.82 -2.08 8.11
CA VAL A 146 -24.30 -1.27 9.21
C VAL A 146 -25.03 0.06 9.21
N ALA A 147 -25.62 0.43 10.37
CA ALA A 147 -26.34 1.69 10.50
C ALA A 147 -25.42 2.90 10.30
N SER A 148 -26.02 4.06 9.98
CA SER A 148 -25.26 5.29 9.80
C SER A 148 -24.50 5.65 11.08
N GLN A 149 -23.18 5.78 10.95
CA GLN A 149 -22.25 6.09 12.03
C GLN A 149 -21.01 6.82 11.52
N LEU A 150 -20.18 7.30 12.44
CA LEU A 150 -18.85 7.80 12.11
C LEU A 150 -17.94 6.62 11.76
N ILE A 151 -17.43 6.60 10.55
CA ILE A 151 -16.51 5.60 10.02
C ILE A 151 -15.15 6.27 9.85
N GLN A 152 -14.11 5.58 10.28
CA GLN A 152 -12.72 5.97 10.04
C GLN A 152 -12.17 5.14 8.89
N ALA A 153 -11.57 5.80 7.91
CA ALA A 153 -10.87 5.16 6.82
C ALA A 153 -9.38 5.43 6.93
N TYR A 154 -8.56 4.41 6.80
CA TYR A 154 -7.12 4.51 6.94
C TYR A 154 -6.39 3.72 5.85
N TYR A 155 -5.16 4.12 5.56
CA TYR A 155 -4.26 3.33 4.74
C TYR A 155 -3.54 2.28 5.58
N ALA A 156 -3.25 1.13 4.99
CA ALA A 156 -2.35 0.17 5.63
C ALA A 156 -0.99 0.84 5.91
N LYS A 157 -0.35 0.45 7.01
CA LYS A 157 1.00 0.91 7.30
C LYS A 157 1.94 0.51 6.15
N PRO A 158 2.65 1.45 5.52
CA PRO A 158 3.60 1.12 4.48
C PRO A 158 4.87 0.49 5.06
N LEU A 159 5.52 -0.36 4.27
CA LEU A 159 6.86 -0.87 4.57
C LEU A 159 7.90 0.22 4.37
N ASN A 160 7.78 0.93 3.25
CA ASN A 160 8.72 1.97 2.85
C ASN A 160 8.03 3.01 1.98
N ILE A 161 8.61 4.21 1.91
CA ILE A 161 8.17 5.28 1.00
C ILE A 161 9.25 5.46 -0.06
N ASN A 162 8.89 5.20 -1.33
CA ASN A 162 9.86 5.23 -2.43
C ASN A 162 10.10 6.65 -2.95
N SER A 163 9.04 7.42 -3.05
CA SER A 163 9.09 8.81 -3.53
C SER A 163 7.88 9.59 -3.01
N ALA A 164 8.03 10.90 -2.98
CA ALA A 164 6.94 11.80 -2.62
C ALA A 164 7.07 13.12 -3.37
N TYR A 165 5.95 13.79 -3.55
CA TYR A 165 5.90 15.17 -4.02
C TYR A 165 4.79 15.93 -3.29
N VAL A 166 4.87 17.24 -3.28
CA VAL A 166 3.80 18.10 -2.80
C VAL A 166 3.21 18.86 -3.96
N ARG A 167 1.89 18.85 -4.06
CA ARG A 167 1.11 19.60 -5.04
C ARG A 167 0.61 20.88 -4.40
N ILE A 168 0.89 22.01 -5.05
CA ILE A 168 0.46 23.32 -4.59
C ILE A 168 -0.45 23.92 -5.65
N ASN A 169 -1.64 24.31 -5.22
CA ASN A 169 -2.55 25.06 -6.07
C ASN A 169 -2.53 26.53 -5.62
N THR A 170 -2.32 27.42 -6.56
CA THR A 170 -2.34 28.87 -6.32
C THR A 170 -3.74 29.48 -6.26
N SER A 171 -4.80 28.68 -6.53
CA SER A 171 -6.16 29.19 -6.75
C SER A 171 -7.21 28.63 -5.80
N GLN A 172 -6.83 27.95 -4.68
CA GLN A 172 -7.79 27.23 -3.86
C GLN A 172 -8.17 27.87 -2.55
N SER A 173 -9.49 27.81 -2.28
CA SER A 173 -10.10 27.87 -0.96
C SER A 173 -9.81 26.58 -0.20
N SER A 174 -9.43 26.68 1.08
CA SER A 174 -9.06 25.53 1.91
C SER A 174 -10.16 24.45 1.94
N GLY A 175 -9.83 23.22 1.61
CA GLY A 175 -10.68 22.04 1.83
C GLY A 175 -11.06 21.21 0.62
N SER A 176 -10.74 21.59 -0.61
CA SER A 176 -10.97 20.76 -1.79
C SER A 176 -9.67 20.18 -2.33
N PRO A 177 -9.67 18.91 -2.80
CA PRO A 177 -8.48 18.31 -3.39
C PRO A 177 -8.09 18.99 -4.70
N ILE A 178 -6.79 19.07 -4.94
CA ILE A 178 -6.21 19.70 -6.12
C ILE A 178 -6.19 18.68 -7.25
N LEU A 179 -7.28 18.55 -7.99
CA LEU A 179 -7.39 17.58 -9.07
C LEU A 179 -6.78 18.04 -10.39
N THR A 180 -6.76 19.35 -10.63
CA THR A 180 -6.26 19.92 -11.89
C THR A 180 -5.58 21.26 -11.66
N GLY A 181 -4.40 21.47 -12.23
CA GLY A 181 -3.75 22.78 -12.31
C GLY A 181 -2.80 23.14 -11.15
N GLY A 182 -2.36 22.19 -10.36
CA GLY A 182 -1.34 22.38 -9.32
C GLY A 182 0.09 22.31 -9.87
N ILE A 183 1.04 22.88 -9.16
CA ILE A 183 2.48 22.73 -9.41
C ILE A 183 3.01 21.68 -8.45
N ASP A 184 3.69 20.67 -8.99
CA ASP A 184 4.25 19.57 -8.23
C ASP A 184 5.72 19.84 -7.89
N TYR A 185 6.07 19.82 -6.61
CA TYR A 185 7.44 19.94 -6.14
C TYR A 185 7.89 18.60 -5.53
N PRO A 186 9.04 18.06 -5.94
CA PRO A 186 9.55 16.80 -5.40
C PRO A 186 9.94 16.97 -3.93
N ILE A 187 9.64 15.93 -3.13
CA ILE A 187 10.07 15.84 -1.73
C ILE A 187 11.14 14.74 -1.65
N GLY A 188 12.29 15.07 -1.08
CA GLY A 188 13.36 14.09 -0.85
C GLY A 188 13.01 13.18 0.33
N VAL A 189 13.02 11.85 0.12
CA VAL A 189 12.87 10.88 1.22
C VAL A 189 14.21 10.72 1.91
N LEU A 190 14.26 11.00 3.21
CA LEU A 190 15.48 11.00 4.01
C LEU A 190 15.63 9.71 4.82
N ALA A 191 16.86 9.23 4.94
CA ALA A 191 17.25 8.24 5.95
C ALA A 191 17.31 8.90 7.35
N LEU A 192 17.30 8.07 8.40
CA LEU A 192 17.32 8.54 9.79
C LEU A 192 18.51 9.45 10.10
N GLU A 193 19.70 9.11 9.60
CA GLU A 193 20.91 9.89 9.83
C GLU A 193 20.79 11.31 9.26
N ASN A 194 20.25 11.40 8.03
CA ASN A 194 20.05 12.69 7.36
C ASN A 194 18.98 13.53 8.06
N TYR A 195 17.91 12.89 8.54
CA TYR A 195 16.88 13.59 9.32
C TYR A 195 17.42 14.07 10.66
N ASN A 196 18.28 13.28 11.32
CA ASN A 196 18.91 13.66 12.59
C ASN A 196 19.93 14.79 12.44
N SER A 197 20.54 14.96 11.27
CA SER A 197 21.47 16.06 11.00
C SER A 197 20.79 17.43 10.88
N ILE A 198 19.44 17.46 10.76
CA ILE A 198 18.67 18.71 10.70
C ILE A 198 18.69 19.37 12.09
N GLY A 199 19.37 20.50 12.21
CA GLY A 199 19.51 21.22 13.48
C GLY A 199 18.20 21.88 13.97
N LEU A 200 17.38 22.43 13.06
CA LEU A 200 16.11 23.07 13.38
C LEU A 200 14.94 22.33 12.73
N LYS A 201 14.38 21.36 13.47
CA LYS A 201 13.26 20.53 12.99
C LYS A 201 11.91 21.26 12.92
N THR A 202 11.78 22.36 13.68
CA THR A 202 10.56 23.17 13.77
C THR A 202 10.55 24.36 12.79
N LEU A 203 11.47 24.38 11.83
CA LEU A 203 11.49 25.40 10.80
C LEU A 203 10.19 25.39 9.99
N ASN A 204 9.50 26.52 9.89
CA ASN A 204 8.31 26.65 9.07
C ASN A 204 8.68 27.06 7.64
N GLY A 205 7.98 26.51 6.68
CA GLY A 205 8.15 26.82 5.28
C GLY A 205 6.83 26.76 4.50
N PRO A 206 6.80 27.26 3.28
CA PRO A 206 5.58 27.23 2.49
C PRO A 206 5.15 25.81 2.10
N TRP A 207 6.11 24.92 1.81
CA TRP A 207 5.89 23.50 1.50
C TRP A 207 7.06 22.65 1.96
N PRO A 208 6.87 21.34 2.17
CA PRO A 208 7.93 20.44 2.61
C PRO A 208 8.91 20.16 1.46
N LYS A 209 10.20 20.07 1.78
CA LYS A 209 11.26 19.66 0.85
C LYS A 209 11.80 18.27 1.15
N ALA A 210 11.60 17.81 2.37
CA ALA A 210 12.09 16.52 2.83
C ALA A 210 11.01 15.81 3.64
N LEU A 211 11.03 14.48 3.56
CA LEU A 211 10.16 13.56 4.27
C LEU A 211 11.02 12.49 4.93
N TYR A 212 10.76 12.20 6.19
CA TYR A 212 11.33 11.07 6.90
C TYR A 212 10.19 10.17 7.39
N PHE A 213 10.32 8.88 7.14
CA PHE A 213 9.36 7.87 7.57
C PHE A 213 9.97 7.00 8.67
N ASN A 214 9.28 6.92 9.81
CA ASN A 214 9.64 6.05 10.92
C ASN A 214 8.56 4.98 11.10
N ALA A 215 8.90 3.72 10.80
CA ALA A 215 8.00 2.59 10.95
C ALA A 215 8.01 2.10 12.41
N ASN A 216 6.89 2.26 13.11
CA ASN A 216 6.65 1.65 14.42
C ASN A 216 5.94 0.29 14.22
N GLU A 217 5.68 -0.45 15.30
CA GLU A 217 5.06 -1.77 15.24
C GLU A 217 3.67 -1.74 14.56
N ASP A 218 2.76 -0.92 15.05
CA ASP A 218 1.37 -0.86 14.55
C ASP A 218 1.11 0.26 13.53
N SER A 219 1.89 1.33 13.57
CA SER A 219 1.70 2.51 12.73
C SER A 219 3.03 3.04 12.21
N GLY A 220 2.98 3.95 11.27
CA GLY A 220 4.14 4.70 10.81
C GLY A 220 4.00 6.18 11.11
N ASN A 221 5.11 6.85 11.39
CA ASN A 221 5.17 8.29 11.54
C ASN A 221 5.89 8.92 10.35
N VAL A 222 5.20 9.84 9.70
CA VAL A 222 5.72 10.64 8.59
C VAL A 222 6.08 12.01 9.13
N PHE A 223 7.34 12.41 9.00
CA PHE A 223 7.82 13.73 9.39
C PHE A 223 8.12 14.54 8.13
N LEU A 224 7.56 15.75 8.08
CA LEU A 224 7.78 16.70 6.98
C LEU A 224 8.72 17.81 7.43
N TRP A 225 9.65 18.21 6.57
CA TRP A 225 10.56 19.31 6.83
C TRP A 225 10.83 20.14 5.56
N PRO A 226 10.78 21.49 5.65
CA PRO A 226 10.21 22.32 6.72
C PRO A 226 8.74 22.02 7.00
N ASN A 227 8.23 22.48 8.17
CA ASN A 227 6.82 22.38 8.51
C ASN A 227 5.99 23.13 7.48
N PRO A 228 5.15 22.45 6.72
CA PRO A 228 4.42 23.08 5.64
C PRO A 228 3.29 23.97 6.15
N SER A 229 2.99 25.04 5.41
CA SER A 229 1.80 25.87 5.63
C SER A 229 0.68 25.57 4.67
N GLN A 230 0.96 24.89 3.54
CA GLN A 230 0.00 24.58 2.50
C GLN A 230 0.48 23.40 1.63
N GLY A 231 -0.44 22.78 0.90
CA GLY A 231 -0.17 21.77 -0.10
C GLY A 231 -0.85 20.43 0.20
N GLU A 232 -0.87 19.59 -0.80
CA GLU A 232 -1.32 18.22 -0.77
C GLU A 232 -0.11 17.33 -1.02
N VAL A 233 0.19 16.44 -0.08
CA VAL A 233 1.32 15.52 -0.19
C VAL A 233 0.86 14.23 -0.83
N HIS A 234 1.59 13.81 -1.85
CA HIS A 234 1.46 12.56 -2.54
C HIS A 234 2.68 11.70 -2.23
N MET A 235 2.46 10.52 -1.67
CA MET A 235 3.52 9.56 -1.33
C MET A 235 3.28 8.25 -2.07
N PHE A 236 4.30 7.72 -2.70
CA PHE A 236 4.29 6.38 -3.28
C PHE A 236 4.93 5.42 -2.28
N ALA A 237 4.09 4.61 -1.68
CA ALA A 237 4.45 3.73 -0.58
C ALA A 237 4.32 2.27 -0.96
N GLU A 238 5.28 1.46 -0.55
CA GLU A 238 5.20 0.01 -0.63
C GLU A 238 4.36 -0.49 0.53
N THR A 239 3.25 -1.16 0.21
CA THR A 239 2.36 -1.74 1.22
C THR A 239 2.50 -3.26 1.27
N LEU A 240 2.20 -3.84 2.44
CA LEU A 240 2.15 -5.29 2.61
C LEU A 240 1.05 -5.91 1.74
N PHE A 241 1.25 -7.14 1.32
CA PHE A 241 0.16 -7.95 0.79
C PHE A 241 -0.87 -8.21 1.89
N ARG A 242 -2.10 -8.30 1.45
CA ARG A 242 -3.18 -8.68 2.33
C ARG A 242 -3.12 -10.18 2.60
N ASN A 243 -3.19 -10.56 3.88
CA ASN A 243 -3.45 -11.93 4.27
C ASN A 243 -4.87 -12.34 3.87
N TYR A 244 -5.03 -13.56 3.42
CA TYR A 244 -6.33 -14.10 3.06
C TYR A 244 -7.07 -14.55 4.32
N THR A 245 -8.26 -14.01 4.54
CA THR A 245 -9.11 -14.37 5.69
C THR A 245 -10.03 -15.55 5.38
N SER A 246 -10.36 -15.74 4.10
CA SER A 246 -11.21 -16.82 3.63
C SER A 246 -10.59 -17.56 2.44
N LEU A 247 -10.91 -18.83 2.32
CA LEU A 247 -10.53 -19.67 1.18
C LEU A 247 -11.10 -19.17 -0.16
N TYR A 248 -12.17 -18.39 -0.12
CA TYR A 248 -12.90 -17.90 -1.28
C TYR A 248 -12.71 -16.41 -1.53
N ASP A 249 -11.77 -15.77 -0.84
CA ASP A 249 -11.39 -14.40 -1.12
C ASP A 249 -10.84 -14.28 -2.56
N ASP A 250 -11.03 -13.14 -3.22
CA ASP A 250 -10.41 -12.89 -4.51
C ASP A 250 -8.90 -12.65 -4.36
N ALA A 251 -8.10 -13.51 -4.95
CA ALA A 251 -6.67 -13.32 -5.06
C ALA A 251 -6.37 -12.45 -6.29
N THR A 252 -6.46 -11.13 -6.12
CA THR A 252 -6.11 -10.15 -7.16
C THR A 252 -4.59 -10.02 -7.30
N LEU A 253 -3.97 -11.03 -7.92
CA LEU A 253 -2.53 -11.07 -8.14
C LEU A 253 -2.20 -10.79 -9.61
N PRO A 254 -1.08 -10.12 -9.90
CA PRO A 254 -0.58 -9.98 -11.26
C PRO A 254 -0.31 -11.34 -11.90
N GLN A 255 -0.26 -11.35 -13.23
CA GLN A 255 0.05 -12.58 -13.98
C GLN A 255 1.41 -13.15 -13.59
N GLY A 256 1.49 -14.47 -13.41
CA GLY A 256 2.70 -15.17 -12.98
C GLY A 256 2.79 -15.40 -11.47
N TYR A 257 2.21 -14.55 -10.64
CA TYR A 257 2.25 -14.70 -9.17
C TYR A 257 1.50 -15.94 -8.69
N THR A 258 0.34 -16.22 -9.27
CA THR A 258 -0.47 -17.41 -8.89
C THR A 258 0.30 -18.70 -9.09
N ALA A 259 1.01 -18.85 -10.22
CA ALA A 259 1.81 -20.03 -10.49
C ALA A 259 2.99 -20.15 -9.52
N ALA A 260 3.68 -19.05 -9.25
CA ALA A 260 4.79 -19.04 -8.33
C ALA A 260 4.36 -19.32 -6.88
N LEU A 261 3.25 -18.75 -6.43
CA LEU A 261 2.67 -19.04 -5.10
C LEU A 261 2.28 -20.52 -4.98
N ARG A 262 1.67 -21.09 -6.04
CA ARG A 262 1.30 -22.50 -6.06
C ARG A 262 2.51 -23.44 -5.88
N TRP A 263 3.60 -23.22 -6.63
CA TRP A 263 4.81 -24.03 -6.53
C TRP A 263 5.56 -23.85 -5.21
N CYS A 264 5.69 -22.61 -4.74
CA CYS A 264 6.31 -22.34 -3.45
C CYS A 264 5.48 -22.89 -2.29
N LEU A 265 4.14 -22.78 -2.35
CA LEU A 265 3.25 -23.40 -1.37
C LEU A 265 3.36 -24.92 -1.38
N ALA A 266 3.43 -25.54 -2.56
CA ALA A 266 3.65 -26.98 -2.67
C ALA A 266 4.96 -27.42 -1.99
N GLU A 267 6.06 -26.68 -2.15
CA GLU A 267 7.34 -26.92 -1.46
C GLU A 267 7.18 -26.87 0.06
N HIS A 268 6.47 -25.88 0.59
CA HIS A 268 6.24 -25.71 2.04
C HIS A 268 5.26 -26.74 2.63
N LEU A 269 4.31 -27.24 1.86
CA LEU A 269 3.34 -28.25 2.31
C LEU A 269 3.89 -29.67 2.32
N MET A 270 4.94 -29.97 1.54
CA MET A 270 5.51 -31.33 1.47
C MET A 270 5.87 -31.95 2.83
N PRO A 271 6.54 -31.24 3.75
CA PRO A 271 6.87 -31.78 5.07
C PRO A 271 5.63 -32.16 5.89
N MET A 272 4.54 -31.39 5.77
CA MET A 272 3.32 -31.60 6.55
C MET A 272 2.57 -32.88 6.13
N TYR A 273 2.61 -33.20 4.83
CA TYR A 273 1.87 -34.35 4.27
C TYR A 273 2.71 -35.63 4.18
N GLY A 274 3.95 -35.62 4.70
CA GLY A 274 4.81 -36.81 4.74
C GLY A 274 5.15 -37.42 3.37
N LYS A 275 4.95 -36.67 2.29
CA LYS A 275 5.22 -37.09 0.92
C LYS A 275 6.70 -36.84 0.56
N SER A 276 7.59 -37.49 1.29
CA SER A 276 9.05 -37.32 1.13
C SER A 276 9.65 -38.19 0.01
N ASN A 277 9.01 -38.21 -1.17
CA ASN A 277 9.67 -38.79 -2.35
C ASN A 277 10.78 -37.83 -2.82
N PRO A 278 12.08 -38.20 -2.77
CA PRO A 278 13.18 -37.32 -3.11
C PRO A 278 13.13 -36.80 -4.56
N ALA A 279 12.61 -37.61 -5.48
CA ALA A 279 12.46 -37.21 -6.88
C ALA A 279 11.37 -36.13 -7.04
N LEU A 280 10.24 -36.28 -6.40
CA LEU A 280 9.15 -35.31 -6.43
C LEU A 280 9.56 -34.00 -5.73
N LEU A 281 10.25 -34.11 -4.59
CA LEU A 281 10.79 -32.94 -3.88
C LEU A 281 11.75 -32.14 -4.76
N GLY A 282 12.66 -32.81 -5.48
CA GLY A 282 13.59 -32.18 -6.40
C GLY A 282 12.90 -31.43 -7.53
N MET A 283 11.85 -32.01 -8.11
CA MET A 283 11.05 -31.36 -9.16
C MET A 283 10.30 -30.12 -8.65
N VAL A 284 9.57 -30.27 -7.55
CA VAL A 284 8.80 -29.16 -6.95
C VAL A 284 9.71 -28.01 -6.55
N SER A 285 10.84 -28.31 -5.89
CA SER A 285 11.83 -27.32 -5.49
C SER A 285 12.48 -26.61 -6.70
N THR A 286 12.69 -27.31 -7.81
CA THR A 286 13.21 -26.70 -9.04
C THR A 286 12.18 -25.73 -9.61
N PHE A 287 10.92 -26.13 -9.78
CA PHE A 287 9.87 -25.28 -10.29
C PHE A 287 9.59 -24.07 -9.38
N ALA A 288 9.62 -24.26 -8.05
CA ALA A 288 9.50 -23.16 -7.10
C ALA A 288 10.62 -22.13 -7.26
N LYS A 289 11.88 -22.58 -7.39
CA LYS A 289 13.04 -21.71 -7.61
C LYS A 289 12.97 -20.99 -8.94
N GLU A 290 12.61 -21.67 -10.02
CA GLU A 290 12.49 -21.05 -11.35
C GLU A 290 11.38 -20.01 -11.37
N ALA A 291 10.20 -20.32 -10.82
CA ALA A 291 9.09 -19.39 -10.73
C ALA A 291 9.45 -18.15 -9.89
N LYS A 292 10.11 -18.36 -8.74
CA LYS A 292 10.59 -17.27 -7.89
C LYS A 292 11.67 -16.43 -8.57
N ALA A 293 12.59 -17.04 -9.32
CA ALA A 293 13.61 -16.34 -10.08
C ALA A 293 13.01 -15.49 -11.21
N THR A 294 11.99 -16.01 -11.90
CA THR A 294 11.25 -15.28 -12.94
C THR A 294 10.58 -14.05 -12.37
N LEU A 295 9.89 -14.17 -11.23
CA LEU A 295 9.29 -13.02 -10.55
C LEU A 295 10.34 -11.99 -10.12
N LYS A 296 11.46 -12.43 -9.54
CA LYS A 296 12.55 -11.53 -9.16
C LYS A 296 13.12 -10.77 -10.36
N SER A 297 13.30 -11.43 -11.49
CA SER A 297 13.83 -10.79 -12.70
C SER A 297 12.85 -9.75 -13.27
N THR A 298 11.56 -10.02 -13.22
CA THR A 298 10.52 -9.08 -13.67
C THR A 298 10.38 -7.87 -12.72
N ASN A 299 10.60 -8.10 -11.43
CA ASN A 299 10.48 -7.08 -10.39
C ASN A 299 11.76 -6.27 -10.17
N MET A 300 12.85 -6.57 -10.86
CA MET A 300 14.05 -5.75 -10.78
C MET A 300 13.77 -4.33 -11.26
N SER A 301 13.98 -3.35 -10.40
CA SER A 301 14.01 -1.95 -10.82
C SER A 301 14.96 -1.78 -12.00
N PRO A 302 14.55 -1.09 -13.08
CA PRO A 302 15.48 -0.81 -14.17
C PRO A 302 16.71 -0.11 -13.57
N MET A 303 17.89 -0.66 -13.83
CA MET A 303 19.14 -0.04 -13.40
C MET A 303 19.15 1.40 -13.91
N ARG A 304 19.01 2.35 -12.99
CA ARG A 304 19.26 3.74 -13.31
C ARG A 304 20.76 3.84 -13.58
N VAL A 305 21.11 4.05 -14.82
CA VAL A 305 22.48 4.42 -15.15
C VAL A 305 22.78 5.68 -14.34
N SER A 306 23.61 5.55 -13.32
CA SER A 306 24.19 6.67 -12.64
C SER A 306 24.92 7.46 -13.74
N ARG A 307 24.35 8.57 -14.19
CA ARG A 307 25.11 9.48 -15.02
C ARG A 307 26.28 9.92 -14.15
N TYR A 308 27.47 9.51 -14.53
CA TYR A 308 28.67 10.06 -13.98
C TYR A 308 28.63 11.57 -14.29
N GLN A 309 28.24 12.33 -13.30
CA GLN A 309 28.25 13.77 -13.43
C GLN A 309 29.70 14.17 -13.23
N ASP A 310 30.35 14.58 -14.31
CA ASP A 310 31.70 15.13 -14.25
C ASP A 310 31.69 16.29 -13.25
N ALA A 311 32.47 16.16 -12.18
CA ALA A 311 32.56 17.16 -11.11
C ALA A 311 32.96 18.54 -11.65
N LEU A 312 33.66 18.58 -12.81
CA LEU A 312 34.01 19.81 -13.51
C LEU A 312 32.82 20.48 -14.21
N LEU A 313 31.82 19.68 -14.65
CA LEU A 313 30.58 20.18 -15.22
C LEU A 313 29.54 20.53 -14.15
N MET A 314 29.60 19.88 -12.99
CA MET A 314 28.68 20.12 -11.88
C MET A 314 28.91 21.43 -11.15
N SER A 315 30.10 22.01 -11.17
CA SER A 315 30.40 23.25 -10.46
C SER A 315 29.57 24.46 -10.95
N ARG A 316 28.83 24.30 -12.07
CA ARG A 316 27.98 25.34 -12.65
C ARG A 316 26.81 24.79 -13.48
N ALA A 317 26.27 23.63 -13.15
CA ALA A 317 25.07 23.15 -13.82
C ALA A 317 23.90 24.09 -13.53
N LYS A 318 23.62 24.96 -14.46
CA LYS A 318 22.45 25.82 -14.51
C LYS A 318 21.26 24.95 -14.90
N ASP A 319 20.66 24.26 -13.94
CA ASP A 319 19.44 23.53 -14.14
C ASP A 319 18.22 24.46 -14.19
N ALA A 320 17.05 23.88 -14.49
CA ALA A 320 15.81 24.66 -14.50
C ALA A 320 15.54 25.31 -13.12
N GLY A 321 15.98 24.69 -12.03
CA GLY A 321 15.91 25.25 -10.68
C GLY A 321 16.73 26.53 -10.54
N TRP A 322 17.93 26.58 -11.11
CA TRP A 322 18.77 27.80 -11.12
C TRP A 322 18.09 28.95 -11.84
N ILE A 323 17.42 28.65 -12.96
CA ILE A 323 16.67 29.67 -13.73
C ILE A 323 15.47 30.17 -12.92
N LEU A 324 14.73 29.29 -12.27
CA LEU A 324 13.54 29.60 -11.47
C LEU A 324 13.89 30.34 -10.17
N THR A 325 15.05 30.09 -9.60
CA THR A 325 15.52 30.75 -8.36
C THR A 325 16.33 32.04 -8.59
N GLY A 326 16.48 32.50 -9.86
CA GLY A 326 17.20 33.70 -10.21
C GLY A 326 18.72 33.59 -9.98
N GLY A 327 19.25 32.38 -10.00
CA GLY A 327 20.70 32.14 -9.88
C GLY A 327 21.24 32.07 -8.44
N PHE A 328 20.38 32.09 -7.46
CA PHE A 328 20.78 31.84 -6.06
C PHE A 328 20.92 30.34 -5.81
N THR A 329 22.16 29.86 -5.76
CA THR A 329 22.46 28.55 -5.20
C THR A 329 22.55 28.66 -3.68
N GLN A 330 21.74 27.94 -2.95
CA GLN A 330 22.03 27.61 -1.55
C GLN A 330 23.00 26.46 -1.49
#